data_714b4fb8ca0082072f95c2e74e1cc973
#
_entry.id   714b4fb8ca0082072f95c2e74e1cc973
#
_cell.length_a   1.000
_cell.length_b   1.000
_cell.length_c   1.000
_cell.angle_alpha   90.00
_cell.angle_beta   90.00
_cell.angle_gamma   90.00
#
_symmetry.space_group_name_H-M   'P 1'
#
loop_
_entity.id
_entity.type
_entity.pdbx_description
1 polymer ?
#
loop_
_entity_poly.entity_id
_entity_poly.type
_entity_poly.pdbx_seq_one_letter_code
_entity_poly.pdbx_strand_id
1 'polypeptide(L)'
;MIVSPFLGGRDRYERRMTGWVDATPADALTHTVHLADEDGAVELVAVCTPSPGYEVLEARGAVLGGNADPAVAEAFSGMAGARMVGGFTRRLLELAAGRPRGGLFVDAAIEVARLARQVARMPRAGVNAVRPDDARGFWALDSAGWVDLPNSCFTYSAAGRAVLDSRPVRSAARPDLYSPPEGARGVFQRRKLARLVRTGDRLDLFHAMHDDIHGFDLHLEVDVARGIIVAADSVTSRLPYRGVCDEPQSRFATLVGERMDAGLRKRIQTGLGGDAGCGQLYDLTADLLKLLHFE
;
A
#
# COMPACT_ATOMS: atom_id res chain seq x y z
N MET A 1 -17.63 -23.92 -2.05
CA MET A 1 -16.49 -24.81 -1.92
C MET A 1 -15.34 -24.01 -1.36
N ILE A 2 -14.73 -24.51 -0.36
CA ILE A 2 -14.07 -23.79 0.69
C ILE A 2 -12.61 -23.67 0.38
N VAL A 3 -12.14 -22.48 0.59
CA VAL A 3 -10.74 -22.11 0.63
C VAL A 3 -9.94 -23.18 1.34
N SER A 4 -9.20 -23.97 0.61
CA SER A 4 -8.05 -24.60 1.19
C SER A 4 -7.04 -23.49 1.48
N PRO A 5 -6.66 -23.24 2.74
CA PRO A 5 -5.72 -22.17 3.02
C PRO A 5 -4.34 -22.58 2.57
N PHE A 6 -3.86 -21.86 1.59
CA PHE A 6 -2.73 -22.22 0.83
C PHE A 6 -1.48 -21.66 1.32
N LEU A 7 -0.87 -22.43 2.11
CA LEU A 7 0.47 -22.15 2.53
C LEU A 7 1.35 -23.35 2.25
N GLY A 8 1.08 -24.07 1.14
CA GLY A 8 1.84 -25.26 0.80
C GLY A 8 1.79 -26.34 1.90
N GLY A 9 0.61 -26.52 2.51
CA GLY A 9 0.42 -27.45 3.63
C GLY A 9 0.83 -26.90 5.01
N ARG A 10 1.16 -25.62 5.12
CA ARG A 10 1.52 -24.96 6.39
C ARG A 10 0.27 -24.41 7.07
N ASP A 11 0.25 -24.38 8.41
CA ASP A 11 -0.81 -23.73 9.19
C ASP A 11 -0.50 -22.26 9.51
N ARG A 12 0.67 -21.77 9.11
CA ARG A 12 1.13 -20.40 9.35
C ARG A 12 1.89 -19.85 8.16
N TYR A 13 1.67 -18.56 7.90
CA TYR A 13 2.45 -17.77 6.95
C TYR A 13 2.64 -16.35 7.48
N GLU A 14 3.83 -15.80 7.28
CA GLU A 14 4.14 -14.42 7.62
C GLU A 14 4.90 -13.75 6.49
N ARG A 15 4.54 -12.50 6.19
CA ARG A 15 5.22 -11.65 5.21
C ARG A 15 5.51 -10.30 5.82
N ARG A 16 6.71 -9.83 5.67
CA ARG A 16 7.18 -8.53 6.16
C ARG A 16 7.65 -7.66 5.00
N MET A 17 7.31 -6.39 5.07
CA MET A 17 7.82 -5.38 4.16
C MET A 17 8.37 -4.20 4.95
N THR A 18 9.52 -3.68 4.51
CA THR A 18 10.06 -2.38 4.91
C THR A 18 10.37 -1.61 3.64
N GLY A 19 9.91 -0.36 3.56
CA GLY A 19 10.19 0.49 2.41
C GLY A 19 10.46 1.92 2.84
N TRP A 20 11.29 2.63 2.07
CA TRP A 20 11.59 4.03 2.32
C TRP A 20 11.82 4.79 1.04
N VAL A 21 11.77 6.12 1.16
CA VAL A 21 11.99 7.07 0.07
C VAL A 21 13.15 7.99 0.43
N ASP A 22 14.12 8.10 -0.48
CA ASP A 22 15.23 9.05 -0.41
C ASP A 22 15.06 10.13 -1.49
N ALA A 23 15.42 11.37 -1.16
CA ALA A 23 15.36 12.51 -2.08
C ALA A 23 16.68 12.72 -2.85
N THR A 24 17.25 11.62 -3.33
CA THR A 24 18.45 11.55 -4.17
C THR A 24 18.13 10.71 -5.41
N PRO A 25 18.34 11.18 -6.63
CA PRO A 25 18.88 12.48 -7.05
C PRO A 25 17.91 13.68 -6.90
N ALA A 26 18.36 14.90 -7.23
CA ALA A 26 17.65 16.15 -6.95
C ALA A 26 16.29 16.28 -7.64
N ASP A 27 16.11 15.72 -8.83
CA ASP A 27 14.90 15.79 -9.67
C ASP A 27 14.04 14.52 -9.63
N ALA A 28 14.48 13.48 -8.91
CA ALA A 28 13.82 12.20 -8.78
C ALA A 28 13.79 11.73 -7.32
N LEU A 29 13.13 10.63 -7.05
CA LEU A 29 13.04 9.99 -5.74
C LEU A 29 13.52 8.55 -5.86
N THR A 30 14.34 8.10 -4.91
CA THR A 30 14.77 6.72 -4.83
C THR A 30 13.86 5.98 -3.84
N HIS A 31 13.23 4.92 -4.31
CA HIS A 31 12.35 4.07 -3.52
C HIS A 31 13.04 2.72 -3.29
N THR A 32 13.17 2.32 -2.05
CA THR A 32 13.71 1.00 -1.70
C THR A 32 12.65 0.20 -0.97
N VAL A 33 12.47 -1.05 -1.37
CA VAL A 33 11.56 -2.01 -0.74
C VAL A 33 12.31 -3.29 -0.44
N HIS A 34 12.29 -3.70 0.82
CA HIS A 34 12.64 -5.05 1.26
C HIS A 34 11.34 -5.80 1.53
N LEU A 35 11.18 -6.94 0.89
CA LEU A 35 10.04 -7.84 1.09
C LEU A 35 10.55 -9.23 1.43
N ALA A 36 10.08 -9.79 2.53
CA ALA A 36 10.47 -11.10 2.99
C ALA A 36 9.26 -11.92 3.42
N ASP A 37 9.27 -13.21 3.12
CA ASP A 37 8.37 -14.19 3.67
C ASP A 37 9.18 -15.43 4.12
N GLU A 38 8.49 -16.51 4.54
CA GLU A 38 9.14 -17.72 5.03
C GLU A 38 9.97 -18.45 3.95
N ASP A 39 9.78 -18.11 2.69
CA ASP A 39 10.41 -18.76 1.55
C ASP A 39 11.56 -17.96 0.95
N GLY A 40 11.67 -16.68 1.24
CA GLY A 40 12.74 -15.85 0.71
C GLY A 40 12.60 -14.36 1.02
N ALA A 41 13.65 -13.63 0.66
CA ALA A 41 13.72 -12.20 0.82
C ALA A 41 14.28 -11.52 -0.44
N VAL A 42 13.71 -10.38 -0.81
CA VAL A 42 14.11 -9.60 -1.98
C VAL A 42 14.24 -8.12 -1.64
N GLU A 43 15.12 -7.46 -2.35
CA GLU A 43 15.21 -6.00 -2.40
C GLU A 43 14.81 -5.54 -3.81
N LEU A 44 14.07 -4.46 -3.88
CA LEU A 44 13.84 -3.70 -5.12
C LEU A 44 14.12 -2.23 -4.86
N VAL A 45 15.01 -1.66 -5.67
CA VAL A 45 15.32 -0.23 -5.66
C VAL A 45 14.90 0.36 -6.99
N ALA A 46 14.17 1.48 -6.97
CA ALA A 46 13.78 2.19 -8.17
C ALA A 46 13.95 3.70 -8.00
N VAL A 47 14.58 4.33 -8.98
CA VAL A 47 14.67 5.78 -9.11
C VAL A 47 13.51 6.22 -10.01
N CYS A 48 12.64 7.08 -9.50
CA CYS A 48 11.42 7.45 -10.20
C CYS A 48 11.21 8.95 -10.23
N THR A 49 10.59 9.44 -11.30
CA THR A 49 10.05 10.80 -11.30
C THR A 49 8.87 10.91 -10.34
N PRO A 50 8.73 12.01 -9.59
CA PRO A 50 7.54 12.22 -8.74
C PRO A 50 6.28 12.44 -9.58
N SER A 51 5.13 12.61 -8.92
CA SER A 51 3.89 13.08 -9.59
C SER A 51 4.18 14.34 -10.42
N PRO A 52 3.57 14.48 -11.61
CA PRO A 52 2.62 13.59 -12.29
C PRO A 52 3.28 12.51 -13.17
N GLY A 53 4.60 12.48 -13.24
CA GLY A 53 5.35 11.61 -14.14
C GLY A 53 5.22 10.13 -13.78
N TYR A 54 5.55 9.78 -12.55
CA TYR A 54 5.59 8.40 -12.04
C TYR A 54 6.38 7.44 -12.94
N GLU A 55 7.38 7.94 -13.67
CA GLU A 55 8.22 7.14 -14.53
C GLU A 55 9.36 6.52 -13.74
N VAL A 56 9.60 5.24 -13.94
CA VAL A 56 10.77 4.54 -13.43
C VAL A 56 11.94 4.84 -14.35
N LEU A 57 12.90 5.60 -13.86
CA LEU A 57 14.13 5.96 -14.60
C LEU A 57 15.13 4.81 -14.55
N GLU A 58 15.29 4.22 -13.37
CA GLU A 58 16.18 3.09 -13.11
C GLU A 58 15.52 2.12 -12.13
N ALA A 59 15.79 0.83 -12.29
CA ALA A 59 15.38 -0.18 -11.33
C ALA A 59 16.46 -1.25 -11.20
N ARG A 60 16.61 -1.79 -9.99
CA ARG A 60 17.46 -2.94 -9.71
C ARG A 60 16.82 -3.81 -8.65
N GLY A 61 16.81 -5.12 -8.90
CA GLY A 61 16.41 -6.13 -7.92
C GLY A 61 17.63 -6.81 -7.32
N ALA A 62 17.45 -7.36 -6.12
CA ALA A 62 18.42 -8.26 -5.49
C ALA A 62 17.69 -9.35 -4.70
N VAL A 63 18.23 -10.55 -4.69
CA VAL A 63 17.81 -11.61 -3.79
C VAL A 63 18.61 -11.48 -2.50
N LEU A 64 17.94 -11.30 -1.37
CA LEU A 64 18.57 -11.15 -0.06
C LEU A 64 18.66 -12.48 0.70
N GLY A 65 17.85 -13.48 0.30
CA GLY A 65 17.86 -14.80 0.92
C GLY A 65 16.78 -15.72 0.38
N GLY A 66 16.89 -17.03 0.73
CA GLY A 66 15.96 -18.05 0.26
C GLY A 66 16.30 -18.56 -1.15
N ASN A 67 15.30 -19.14 -1.84
CA ASN A 67 15.46 -19.83 -3.11
C ASN A 67 15.00 -19.03 -4.33
N ALA A 68 14.96 -17.69 -4.26
CA ALA A 68 14.62 -16.88 -5.43
C ALA A 68 15.78 -16.94 -6.46
N ASP A 69 15.41 -17.02 -7.73
CA ASP A 69 16.39 -17.04 -8.84
C ASP A 69 16.96 -15.62 -9.04
N PRO A 70 18.29 -15.42 -9.02
CA PRO A 70 18.91 -14.12 -9.34
C PRO A 70 18.50 -13.56 -10.72
N ALA A 71 18.21 -14.41 -11.70
CA ALA A 71 17.72 -13.99 -13.01
C ALA A 71 16.36 -13.26 -12.94
N VAL A 72 15.55 -13.53 -11.91
CA VAL A 72 14.32 -12.76 -11.67
C VAL A 72 14.66 -11.34 -11.23
N ALA A 73 15.61 -11.18 -10.30
CA ALA A 73 16.05 -9.87 -9.84
C ALA A 73 16.55 -9.01 -11.01
N GLU A 74 17.38 -9.59 -11.89
CA GLU A 74 17.87 -8.92 -13.10
C GLU A 74 16.75 -8.50 -14.05
N ALA A 75 15.73 -9.35 -14.24
CA ALA A 75 14.59 -9.04 -15.11
C ALA A 75 13.83 -7.77 -14.67
N PHE A 76 13.81 -7.44 -13.38
CA PHE A 76 13.13 -6.26 -12.87
C PHE A 76 13.84 -4.93 -13.18
N SER A 77 15.09 -4.95 -13.69
CA SER A 77 15.68 -3.77 -14.34
C SER A 77 14.84 -3.30 -15.54
N GLY A 78 14.11 -4.22 -16.18
CA GLY A 78 13.14 -3.93 -17.25
C GLY A 78 11.92 -3.12 -16.83
N MET A 79 11.82 -2.69 -15.56
CA MET A 79 10.88 -1.65 -15.13
C MET A 79 11.26 -0.25 -15.64
N ALA A 80 12.53 -0.01 -15.99
CA ALA A 80 12.96 1.28 -16.52
C ALA A 80 12.13 1.68 -17.76
N GLY A 81 11.73 2.95 -17.84
CA GLY A 81 10.82 3.49 -18.85
C GLY A 81 9.33 3.21 -18.59
N ALA A 82 8.97 2.38 -17.62
CA ALA A 82 7.57 2.15 -17.28
C ALA A 82 7.03 3.28 -16.40
N ARG A 83 5.74 3.61 -16.57
CA ARG A 83 5.02 4.53 -15.68
C ARG A 83 4.18 3.76 -14.68
N MET A 84 4.22 4.15 -13.41
CA MET A 84 3.48 3.51 -12.31
C MET A 84 2.01 3.97 -12.27
N VAL A 85 1.31 3.77 -13.38
CA VAL A 85 -0.09 4.11 -13.63
C VAL A 85 -0.84 2.89 -14.19
N GLY A 86 -2.02 3.09 -14.75
CA GLY A 86 -2.79 1.99 -15.34
C GLY A 86 -1.95 1.11 -16.29
N GLY A 87 -2.02 -0.22 -16.10
CA GLY A 87 -1.22 -1.18 -16.88
C GLY A 87 0.13 -1.57 -16.25
N PHE A 88 0.61 -0.85 -15.23
CA PHE A 88 1.89 -1.16 -14.56
C PHE A 88 1.95 -2.59 -14.03
N THR A 89 0.91 -3.05 -13.30
CA THR A 89 0.86 -4.42 -12.78
C THR A 89 0.97 -5.48 -13.87
N ARG A 90 0.37 -5.26 -15.05
CA ARG A 90 0.50 -6.17 -16.19
C ARG A 90 1.96 -6.26 -16.63
N ARG A 91 2.65 -5.13 -16.74
CA ARG A 91 4.09 -5.10 -17.08
C ARG A 91 4.93 -5.87 -16.05
N LEU A 92 4.64 -5.75 -14.75
CA LEU A 92 5.34 -6.50 -13.70
C LEU A 92 5.12 -8.01 -13.83
N LEU A 93 3.89 -8.44 -14.14
CA LEU A 93 3.57 -9.86 -14.36
C LEU A 93 4.31 -10.41 -15.59
N GLU A 94 4.48 -9.63 -16.66
CA GLU A 94 5.27 -10.00 -17.83
C GLU A 94 6.76 -10.20 -17.44
N LEU A 95 7.34 -9.31 -16.63
CA LEU A 95 8.70 -9.45 -16.15
C LEU A 95 8.90 -10.68 -15.24
N ALA A 96 7.87 -11.06 -14.50
CA ALA A 96 7.89 -12.21 -13.60
C ALA A 96 7.54 -13.54 -14.31
N ALA A 97 6.98 -13.50 -15.53
CA ALA A 97 6.43 -14.66 -16.20
C ALA A 97 7.45 -15.80 -16.38
N GLY A 98 7.04 -17.01 -16.02
CA GLY A 98 7.86 -18.22 -16.13
C GLY A 98 9.06 -18.28 -15.16
N ARG A 99 9.18 -17.34 -14.21
CA ARG A 99 10.28 -17.28 -13.26
C ARG A 99 9.81 -17.69 -11.86
N PRO A 100 10.41 -18.71 -11.25
CA PRO A 100 10.09 -19.10 -9.89
C PRO A 100 10.22 -17.91 -8.94
N ARG A 101 9.22 -17.70 -8.06
CA ARG A 101 9.15 -16.61 -7.07
C ARG A 101 9.15 -15.19 -7.63
N GLY A 102 8.86 -15.02 -8.92
CA GLY A 102 8.64 -13.69 -9.51
C GLY A 102 7.57 -12.86 -8.79
N GLY A 103 6.61 -13.52 -8.12
CA GLY A 103 5.56 -12.86 -7.34
C GLY A 103 6.09 -11.97 -6.21
N LEU A 104 7.21 -12.31 -5.53
CA LEU A 104 7.80 -11.45 -4.51
C LEU A 104 8.28 -10.12 -5.12
N PHE A 105 8.94 -10.16 -6.28
CA PHE A 105 9.37 -8.95 -6.97
C PHE A 105 8.19 -8.13 -7.52
N VAL A 106 7.12 -8.79 -7.99
CA VAL A 106 5.87 -8.09 -8.38
C VAL A 106 5.29 -7.34 -7.19
N ASP A 107 5.19 -7.97 -6.03
CA ASP A 107 4.65 -7.32 -4.83
C ASP A 107 5.59 -6.21 -4.34
N ALA A 108 6.91 -6.38 -4.37
CA ALA A 108 7.86 -5.33 -4.06
C ALA A 108 7.73 -4.12 -5.00
N ALA A 109 7.53 -4.35 -6.31
CA ALA A 109 7.33 -3.29 -7.29
C ALA A 109 5.97 -2.55 -7.11
N ILE A 110 4.93 -3.26 -6.68
CA ILE A 110 3.66 -2.63 -6.30
C ILE A 110 3.87 -1.72 -5.07
N GLU A 111 4.67 -2.14 -4.09
CA GLU A 111 5.00 -1.29 -2.94
C GLU A 111 5.85 -0.08 -3.34
N VAL A 112 6.78 -0.20 -4.30
CA VAL A 112 7.47 0.97 -4.90
C VAL A 112 6.45 1.97 -5.45
N ALA A 113 5.46 1.51 -6.22
CA ALA A 113 4.42 2.38 -6.78
C ALA A 113 3.54 3.03 -5.70
N ARG A 114 3.32 2.35 -4.56
CA ARG A 114 2.60 2.90 -3.40
C ARG A 114 3.44 3.95 -2.66
N LEU A 115 4.75 3.72 -2.52
CA LEU A 115 5.67 4.68 -1.92
C LEU A 115 5.84 5.94 -2.77
N ALA A 116 5.81 5.82 -4.10
CA ALA A 116 5.90 6.95 -5.02
C ALA A 116 4.76 7.98 -4.87
N ARG A 117 3.67 7.58 -4.21
CA ARG A 117 2.53 8.44 -3.87
C ARG A 117 2.60 9.04 -2.46
N GLN A 118 3.74 8.95 -1.78
CA GLN A 118 3.89 9.45 -0.41
C GLN A 118 4.78 10.69 -0.32
N VAL A 119 5.62 10.92 -1.33
CA VAL A 119 6.54 12.07 -1.39
C VAL A 119 6.41 12.76 -2.75
N ALA A 120 6.24 14.08 -2.73
CA ALA A 120 6.21 14.92 -3.92
C ALA A 120 7.47 15.79 -4.03
N ARG A 121 7.61 16.48 -5.16
CA ARG A 121 8.58 17.57 -5.34
C ARG A 121 7.84 18.81 -5.81
N MET A 122 7.45 19.63 -4.84
CA MET A 122 6.76 20.89 -5.06
C MET A 122 7.69 22.09 -4.78
N PRO A 123 7.42 23.27 -5.35
CA PRO A 123 8.16 24.48 -5.03
C PRO A 123 8.12 24.79 -3.53
N ARG A 124 9.30 24.88 -2.91
CA ARG A 124 9.44 25.07 -1.45
C ARG A 124 8.71 26.29 -0.90
N ALA A 125 8.66 27.38 -1.67
CA ALA A 125 7.97 28.60 -1.24
C ALA A 125 6.49 28.35 -0.97
N GLY A 126 5.78 27.60 -1.83
CA GLY A 126 4.38 27.24 -1.63
C GLY A 126 4.16 26.31 -0.43
N VAL A 127 5.07 25.34 -0.27
CA VAL A 127 5.00 24.39 0.87
C VAL A 127 5.25 25.12 2.19
N ASN A 128 6.24 26.00 2.28
CA ASN A 128 6.57 26.76 3.49
C ASN A 128 5.49 27.80 3.89
N ALA A 129 4.60 28.15 2.96
CA ALA A 129 3.46 29.02 3.26
C ALA A 129 2.35 28.30 4.08
N VAL A 130 2.35 26.98 4.09
CA VAL A 130 1.38 26.18 4.87
C VAL A 130 1.89 26.01 6.30
N ARG A 131 1.06 26.40 7.27
CA ARG A 131 1.40 26.24 8.69
C ARG A 131 1.29 24.76 9.11
N PRO A 132 2.08 24.31 10.10
CA PRO A 132 2.05 22.91 10.55
C PRO A 132 0.68 22.42 11.07
N ASP A 133 -0.16 23.33 11.55
CA ASP A 133 -1.50 23.04 12.05
C ASP A 133 -2.61 23.25 11.01
N ASP A 134 -2.27 23.65 9.77
CA ASP A 134 -3.24 23.92 8.71
C ASP A 134 -3.55 22.67 7.88
N ALA A 135 -4.50 21.87 8.37
CA ALA A 135 -4.95 20.68 7.66
C ALA A 135 -5.55 21.00 6.28
N ARG A 136 -6.18 22.17 6.08
CA ARG A 136 -6.72 22.58 4.77
C ARG A 136 -5.62 22.96 3.79
N GLY A 137 -4.58 23.63 4.29
CA GLY A 137 -3.39 23.92 3.50
C GLY A 137 -2.69 22.65 3.02
N PHE A 138 -2.49 21.66 3.90
CA PHE A 138 -1.94 20.36 3.49
C PHE A 138 -2.84 19.62 2.51
N TRP A 139 -4.15 19.63 2.72
CA TRP A 139 -5.09 19.02 1.78
C TRP A 139 -5.03 19.68 0.38
N ALA A 140 -4.81 20.99 0.33
CA ALA A 140 -4.60 21.70 -0.93
C ALA A 140 -3.26 21.33 -1.59
N LEU A 141 -2.19 21.14 -0.79
CA LEU A 141 -0.91 20.62 -1.30
C LEU A 141 -1.05 19.21 -1.85
N ASP A 142 -1.78 18.33 -1.15
CA ASP A 142 -2.06 16.98 -1.65
C ASP A 142 -2.74 17.03 -3.02
N SER A 143 -3.82 17.80 -3.12
CA SER A 143 -4.61 17.92 -4.36
C SER A 143 -3.81 18.54 -5.52
N ALA A 144 -2.80 19.36 -5.22
CA ALA A 144 -1.91 19.95 -6.23
C ALA A 144 -0.70 19.05 -6.53
N GLY A 145 -0.21 18.31 -5.55
CA GLY A 145 1.00 17.48 -5.64
C GLY A 145 0.77 16.13 -6.31
N TRP A 146 -0.41 15.56 -6.18
CA TRP A 146 -0.72 14.24 -6.74
C TRP A 146 -1.95 14.27 -7.63
N VAL A 147 -1.75 14.11 -8.91
CA VAL A 147 -2.81 14.19 -9.95
C VAL A 147 -3.85 13.08 -9.88
N ASP A 148 -3.54 11.99 -9.20
CA ASP A 148 -4.40 10.81 -9.06
C ASP A 148 -5.15 10.75 -7.71
N LEU A 149 -5.04 11.79 -6.86
CA LEU A 149 -5.78 11.86 -5.61
C LEU A 149 -7.26 12.25 -5.73
N PRO A 150 -7.70 13.15 -6.61
CA PRO A 150 -9.11 13.52 -6.68
C PRO A 150 -10.02 12.29 -6.85
N ASN A 151 -11.00 12.14 -5.96
CA ASN A 151 -11.94 11.00 -5.89
C ASN A 151 -11.28 9.61 -5.68
N SER A 152 -10.01 9.55 -5.29
CA SER A 152 -9.32 8.28 -5.02
C SER A 152 -9.78 7.62 -3.71
N CYS A 153 -10.22 8.41 -2.74
CA CYS A 153 -10.80 7.96 -1.48
C CYS A 153 -11.73 9.03 -0.90
N PHE A 154 -12.40 8.72 0.21
CA PHE A 154 -13.35 9.63 0.86
C PHE A 154 -12.75 11.01 1.14
N THR A 155 -11.53 11.08 1.65
CA THR A 155 -10.88 12.36 2.01
C THR A 155 -10.75 13.31 0.82
N TYR A 156 -10.54 12.79 -0.39
CA TYR A 156 -10.38 13.59 -1.61
C TYR A 156 -11.64 13.63 -2.49
N SER A 157 -12.77 13.17 -1.95
CA SER A 157 -14.09 13.29 -2.57
C SER A 157 -14.77 14.62 -2.20
N ALA A 158 -15.84 14.97 -2.89
CA ALA A 158 -16.66 16.12 -2.54
C ALA A 158 -17.25 16.03 -1.13
N ALA A 159 -17.66 14.83 -0.69
CA ALA A 159 -18.17 14.59 0.66
C ALA A 159 -17.07 14.77 1.71
N GLY A 160 -15.87 14.23 1.49
CA GLY A 160 -14.73 14.42 2.37
C GLY A 160 -14.28 15.88 2.47
N ARG A 161 -14.34 16.62 1.36
CA ARG A 161 -14.09 18.07 1.36
C ARG A 161 -15.11 18.82 2.23
N ALA A 162 -16.39 18.50 2.14
CA ALA A 162 -17.43 19.11 2.98
C ALA A 162 -17.19 18.84 4.47
N VAL A 163 -16.74 17.64 4.82
CA VAL A 163 -16.34 17.28 6.20
C VAL A 163 -15.12 18.08 6.64
N LEU A 164 -14.08 18.20 5.81
CA LEU A 164 -12.88 19.01 6.09
C LEU A 164 -13.22 20.47 6.39
N ASP A 165 -14.21 21.01 5.68
CA ASP A 165 -14.61 22.41 5.83
C ASP A 165 -15.53 22.65 7.04
N SER A 166 -16.25 21.64 7.52
CA SER A 166 -17.30 21.76 8.53
C SER A 166 -16.86 21.53 9.97
N ARG A 167 -15.68 20.92 10.21
CA ARG A 167 -15.25 20.57 11.57
C ARG A 167 -13.73 20.67 11.75
N PRO A 168 -13.23 20.66 13.02
CA PRO A 168 -11.81 20.63 13.31
C PRO A 168 -11.16 19.34 12.77
N VAL A 169 -10.07 19.50 12.02
CA VAL A 169 -9.29 18.40 11.43
C VAL A 169 -7.81 18.59 11.80
N ARG A 170 -7.13 17.49 12.13
CA ARG A 170 -5.68 17.47 12.37
C ARG A 170 -4.98 16.70 11.26
N SER A 171 -3.93 17.28 10.69
CA SER A 171 -3.11 16.59 9.68
C SER A 171 -1.86 15.96 10.32
N ALA A 172 -1.50 14.78 9.83
CA ALA A 172 -0.21 14.15 10.10
C ALA A 172 0.85 14.52 9.05
N ALA A 173 0.46 15.29 8.02
CA ALA A 173 1.36 15.73 6.96
C ALA A 173 2.44 16.69 7.49
N ARG A 174 3.59 16.69 6.82
CA ARG A 174 4.72 17.55 7.14
C ARG A 174 5.37 18.08 5.86
N PRO A 175 5.97 19.29 5.88
CA PRO A 175 6.47 19.97 4.67
C PRO A 175 7.48 19.17 3.84
N ASP A 176 8.32 18.35 4.47
CA ASP A 176 9.34 17.55 3.79
C ASP A 176 8.79 16.43 2.91
N LEU A 177 7.52 16.03 3.08
CA LEU A 177 6.84 15.11 2.18
C LEU A 177 6.48 15.76 0.83
N TYR A 178 6.34 17.08 0.80
CA TYR A 178 5.99 17.84 -0.40
C TYR A 178 7.19 18.48 -1.08
N SER A 179 8.22 18.84 -0.30
CA SER A 179 9.45 19.48 -0.78
C SER A 179 10.63 18.99 0.06
N PRO A 180 11.05 17.72 -0.12
CA PRO A 180 12.16 17.19 0.64
C PRO A 180 13.45 17.96 0.38
N PRO A 181 14.32 18.12 1.39
CA PRO A 181 15.66 18.66 1.17
C PRO A 181 16.42 17.79 0.18
N GLU A 182 17.24 18.41 -0.68
CA GLU A 182 18.10 17.68 -1.58
C GLU A 182 19.07 16.77 -0.81
N GLY A 183 19.24 15.54 -1.28
CA GLY A 183 20.10 14.55 -0.65
C GLY A 183 19.53 13.94 0.65
N ALA A 184 18.32 14.34 1.09
CA ALA A 184 17.72 13.77 2.30
C ALA A 184 17.43 12.27 2.13
N ARG A 185 17.73 11.50 3.18
CA ARG A 185 17.48 10.05 3.24
C ARG A 185 16.34 9.75 4.20
N GLY A 186 15.60 8.68 3.90
CA GLY A 186 14.49 8.22 4.74
C GLY A 186 13.40 9.28 4.92
N VAL A 187 13.12 10.09 3.91
CA VAL A 187 12.10 11.15 3.94
C VAL A 187 10.74 10.58 4.29
N PHE A 188 10.46 9.38 3.85
CA PHE A 188 9.28 8.60 4.20
C PHE A 188 9.67 7.15 4.45
N GLN A 189 9.04 6.52 5.46
CA GLN A 189 9.26 5.13 5.80
C GLN A 189 7.93 4.41 6.02
N ARG A 190 7.86 3.13 5.57
CA ARG A 190 6.69 2.27 5.76
C ARG A 190 7.11 0.87 6.15
N ARG A 191 6.36 0.28 7.07
CA ARG A 191 6.48 -1.13 7.45
C ARG A 191 5.13 -1.80 7.34
N LYS A 192 5.13 -3.05 6.85
CA LYS A 192 3.95 -3.91 6.82
C LYS A 192 4.26 -5.27 7.39
N LEU A 193 3.25 -5.88 8.00
CA LEU A 193 3.29 -7.25 8.48
C LEU A 193 1.96 -7.92 8.13
N ALA A 194 1.99 -8.91 7.26
CA ALA A 194 0.86 -9.80 7.03
C ALA A 194 1.12 -11.14 7.71
N ARG A 195 0.13 -11.66 8.46
CA ARG A 195 0.20 -12.95 9.14
C ARG A 195 -1.09 -13.71 8.97
N LEU A 196 -0.99 -14.96 8.57
CA LEU A 196 -2.08 -15.88 8.44
C LEU A 196 -1.81 -17.06 9.37
N VAL A 197 -2.80 -17.44 10.19
CA VAL A 197 -2.70 -18.58 11.12
C VAL A 197 -3.97 -19.38 11.03
N ARG A 198 -3.86 -20.67 10.76
CA ARG A 198 -4.96 -21.62 10.78
C ARG A 198 -4.92 -22.45 12.05
N THR A 199 -6.07 -22.59 12.71
CA THR A 199 -6.26 -23.47 13.84
C THR A 199 -7.59 -24.21 13.66
N GLY A 200 -7.52 -25.47 13.21
CA GLY A 200 -8.71 -26.24 12.87
C GLY A 200 -9.52 -25.57 11.74
N ASP A 201 -10.78 -25.28 12.01
CA ASP A 201 -11.69 -24.60 11.07
C ASP A 201 -11.67 -23.07 11.18
N ARG A 202 -10.74 -22.51 11.93
CA ARG A 202 -10.53 -21.07 12.06
C ARG A 202 -9.29 -20.64 11.30
N LEU A 203 -9.41 -19.54 10.54
CA LEU A 203 -8.29 -18.87 9.90
C LEU A 203 -8.25 -17.41 10.36
N ASP A 204 -7.19 -17.03 11.03
CA ASP A 204 -6.90 -15.67 11.46
C ASP A 204 -6.02 -14.98 10.41
N LEU A 205 -6.46 -13.83 9.90
CA LEU A 205 -5.76 -12.99 8.96
C LEU A 205 -5.45 -11.66 9.63
N PHE A 206 -4.19 -11.35 9.78
CA PHE A 206 -3.73 -10.08 10.34
C PHE A 206 -2.90 -9.32 9.31
N HIS A 207 -3.15 -8.02 9.15
CA HIS A 207 -2.31 -7.14 8.36
C HIS A 207 -2.11 -5.80 9.05
N ALA A 208 -0.88 -5.48 9.37
CA ALA A 208 -0.48 -4.19 9.91
C ALA A 208 0.27 -3.36 8.85
N MET A 209 0.03 -2.06 8.85
CA MET A 209 0.82 -1.07 8.12
C MET A 209 1.03 0.16 9.00
N HIS A 210 2.29 0.51 9.20
CA HIS A 210 2.68 1.71 9.93
C HIS A 210 3.69 2.49 9.10
N ASP A 211 3.39 3.75 8.87
CA ASP A 211 4.29 4.71 8.22
C ASP A 211 4.22 6.08 8.90
N ASP A 212 4.86 7.06 8.32
CA ASP A 212 4.90 8.42 8.86
C ASP A 212 3.52 9.09 8.95
N ILE A 213 2.57 8.66 8.11
CA ILE A 213 1.24 9.28 7.93
C ILE A 213 0.11 8.35 8.36
N HIS A 214 0.29 7.02 8.22
CA HIS A 214 -0.74 6.02 8.46
C HIS A 214 -0.33 5.02 9.54
N GLY A 215 -1.32 4.50 10.27
CA GLY A 215 -1.15 3.38 11.18
C GLY A 215 -2.43 2.56 11.23
N PHE A 216 -2.36 1.34 10.71
CA PHE A 216 -3.48 0.40 10.61
C PHE A 216 -3.06 -0.97 11.13
N ASP A 217 -3.91 -1.56 11.95
CA ASP A 217 -3.89 -2.99 12.29
C ASP A 217 -5.25 -3.56 11.94
N LEU A 218 -5.29 -4.48 10.97
CA LEU A 218 -6.51 -5.13 10.47
C LEU A 218 -6.51 -6.59 10.90
N HIS A 219 -7.64 -7.09 11.36
CA HIS A 219 -7.83 -8.47 11.73
C HIS A 219 -9.13 -9.00 11.13
N LEU A 220 -9.05 -10.13 10.42
CA LEU A 220 -10.19 -10.91 9.95
C LEU A 220 -10.13 -12.31 10.54
N GLU A 221 -11.27 -12.80 10.99
CA GLU A 221 -11.44 -14.20 11.36
C GLU A 221 -12.38 -14.87 10.35
N VAL A 222 -11.97 -16.03 9.85
CA VAL A 222 -12.71 -16.80 8.85
C VAL A 222 -13.08 -18.16 9.43
N ASP A 223 -14.36 -18.50 9.38
CA ASP A 223 -14.85 -19.87 9.53
C ASP A 223 -14.57 -20.61 8.22
N VAL A 224 -13.57 -21.48 8.24
CA VAL A 224 -13.12 -22.22 7.05
C VAL A 224 -14.17 -23.23 6.60
N ALA A 225 -14.89 -23.89 7.53
CA ALA A 225 -15.92 -24.87 7.20
C ALA A 225 -17.11 -24.25 6.46
N ARG A 226 -17.44 -23.00 6.79
CA ARG A 226 -18.55 -22.26 6.16
C ARG A 226 -18.07 -21.35 5.01
N GLY A 227 -16.77 -21.07 4.97
CA GLY A 227 -16.17 -20.16 3.99
C GLY A 227 -16.67 -18.72 4.13
N ILE A 228 -16.84 -18.22 5.36
CA ILE A 228 -17.31 -16.85 5.62
C ILE A 228 -16.42 -16.12 6.64
N ILE A 229 -16.34 -14.80 6.50
CA ILE A 229 -15.73 -13.93 7.50
C ILE A 229 -16.68 -13.81 8.70
N VAL A 230 -16.21 -14.16 9.90
CA VAL A 230 -17.01 -14.14 11.13
C VAL A 230 -16.64 -12.98 12.06
N ALA A 231 -15.46 -12.41 11.90
CA ALA A 231 -15.06 -11.17 12.57
C ALA A 231 -14.20 -10.29 11.63
N ALA A 232 -14.34 -8.98 11.78
CA ALA A 232 -13.57 -7.97 11.03
C ALA A 232 -13.35 -6.76 11.92
N ASP A 233 -12.14 -6.63 12.46
CA ASP A 233 -11.76 -5.59 13.40
C ASP A 233 -10.58 -4.77 12.86
N SER A 234 -10.58 -3.48 13.12
CA SER A 234 -9.48 -2.59 12.75
C SER A 234 -9.14 -1.60 13.86
N VAL A 235 -7.84 -1.40 14.07
CA VAL A 235 -7.33 -0.32 14.91
C VAL A 235 -6.59 0.66 14.00
N THR A 236 -7.01 1.93 14.03
CA THR A 236 -6.39 2.99 13.24
C THR A 236 -5.72 4.00 14.16
N SER A 237 -4.42 3.83 14.36
CA SER A 237 -3.62 4.64 15.29
C SER A 237 -3.23 6.00 14.71
N ARG A 238 -3.06 6.11 13.38
CA ARG A 238 -2.66 7.33 12.67
C ARG A 238 -3.39 7.45 11.34
N LEU A 239 -3.82 8.67 11.03
CA LEU A 239 -4.50 9.02 9.77
C LEU A 239 -3.94 10.34 9.24
N PRO A 240 -3.87 10.53 7.90
CA PRO A 240 -3.44 11.79 7.28
C PRO A 240 -4.27 12.97 7.77
N TYR A 241 -5.58 12.80 7.86
CA TYR A 241 -6.55 13.82 8.29
C TYR A 241 -7.50 13.24 9.32
N ARG A 242 -7.07 13.26 10.59
CA ARG A 242 -7.93 12.88 11.72
C ARG A 242 -9.12 13.82 11.81
N GLY A 243 -10.33 13.29 11.77
CA GLY A 243 -11.57 14.04 11.65
C GLY A 243 -12.25 13.90 10.29
N VAL A 244 -11.52 13.52 9.22
CA VAL A 244 -12.06 13.18 7.89
C VAL A 244 -11.84 11.71 7.57
N CYS A 245 -10.60 11.25 7.65
CA CYS A 245 -10.22 9.86 7.34
C CYS A 245 -10.83 8.83 8.32
N ASP A 246 -11.39 9.27 9.43
CA ASP A 246 -12.09 8.40 10.39
C ASP A 246 -13.41 7.85 9.82
N GLU A 247 -14.09 8.61 8.94
CA GLU A 247 -15.40 8.23 8.40
C GLU A 247 -15.42 6.85 7.72
N PRO A 248 -14.52 6.53 6.78
CA PRO A 248 -14.55 5.25 6.11
C PRO A 248 -14.04 4.07 6.96
N GLN A 249 -13.48 4.29 8.17
CA GLN A 249 -12.87 3.20 8.95
C GLN A 249 -13.91 2.18 9.42
N SER A 250 -15.11 2.61 9.78
CA SER A 250 -16.21 1.73 10.19
C SER A 250 -16.65 0.72 9.11
N ARG A 251 -16.33 1.01 7.84
CA ARG A 251 -16.67 0.12 6.72
C ARG A 251 -15.96 -1.23 6.79
N PHE A 252 -14.84 -1.34 7.49
CA PHE A 252 -14.14 -2.61 7.61
C PHE A 252 -15.00 -3.69 8.27
N ALA A 253 -15.78 -3.32 9.27
CA ALA A 253 -16.69 -4.24 9.95
C ALA A 253 -17.81 -4.81 9.03
N THR A 254 -18.11 -4.16 7.90
CA THR A 254 -19.11 -4.67 6.94
C THR A 254 -18.65 -5.93 6.21
N LEU A 255 -17.39 -6.33 6.34
CA LEU A 255 -16.88 -7.60 5.79
C LEU A 255 -17.40 -8.83 6.54
N VAL A 256 -17.94 -8.68 7.75
CA VAL A 256 -18.56 -9.79 8.49
C VAL A 256 -19.75 -10.34 7.69
N GLY A 257 -19.75 -11.67 7.49
CA GLY A 257 -20.74 -12.37 6.68
C GLY A 257 -20.37 -12.54 5.20
N GLU A 258 -19.33 -11.85 4.73
CA GLU A 258 -18.85 -12.01 3.35
C GLU A 258 -18.25 -13.40 3.12
N ARG A 259 -18.51 -13.94 1.91
CA ARG A 259 -17.98 -15.25 1.51
C ARG A 259 -16.55 -15.13 1.00
N MET A 260 -15.73 -16.10 1.43
CA MET A 260 -14.34 -16.25 0.96
C MET A 260 -14.34 -16.98 -0.40
N ASP A 261 -14.60 -16.25 -1.47
CA ASP A 261 -14.67 -16.78 -2.84
C ASP A 261 -13.95 -15.85 -3.82
N ALA A 262 -13.85 -16.22 -5.10
CA ALA A 262 -13.20 -15.43 -6.15
C ALA A 262 -13.81 -14.03 -6.34
N GLY A 263 -15.07 -13.81 -5.93
CA GLY A 263 -15.75 -12.51 -6.00
C GLY A 263 -15.41 -11.57 -4.84
N LEU A 264 -14.82 -12.09 -3.75
CA LEU A 264 -14.56 -11.30 -2.54
C LEU A 264 -13.73 -10.04 -2.82
N ARG A 265 -12.70 -10.14 -3.66
CA ARG A 265 -11.87 -8.97 -4.01
C ARG A 265 -12.70 -7.82 -4.61
N LYS A 266 -13.68 -8.15 -5.46
CA LYS A 266 -14.57 -7.15 -6.05
C LYS A 266 -15.48 -6.51 -5.00
N ARG A 267 -16.02 -7.30 -4.07
CA ARG A 267 -16.86 -6.80 -2.97
C ARG A 267 -16.07 -5.90 -2.03
N ILE A 268 -14.83 -6.27 -1.68
CA ILE A 268 -13.91 -5.43 -0.91
C ILE A 268 -13.64 -4.11 -1.64
N GLN A 269 -13.37 -4.14 -2.96
CA GLN A 269 -13.16 -2.93 -3.75
C GLN A 269 -14.38 -2.00 -3.69
N THR A 270 -15.58 -2.56 -3.82
CA THR A 270 -16.83 -1.78 -3.78
C THR A 270 -17.13 -1.25 -2.37
N GLY A 271 -16.88 -2.06 -1.34
CA GLY A 271 -17.22 -1.71 0.06
C GLY A 271 -16.19 -0.80 0.75
N LEU A 272 -14.90 -1.01 0.49
CA LEU A 272 -13.82 -0.32 1.20
C LEU A 272 -13.09 0.72 0.35
N GLY A 273 -13.15 0.64 -0.98
CA GLY A 273 -12.42 1.53 -1.90
C GLY A 273 -13.29 2.65 -2.47
N GLY A 274 -12.69 3.40 -3.41
CA GLY A 274 -13.35 4.50 -4.12
C GLY A 274 -13.59 5.74 -3.27
N ASP A 275 -14.38 6.66 -3.82
CA ASP A 275 -14.66 8.00 -3.27
C ASP A 275 -15.49 8.01 -1.97
N ALA A 276 -16.06 6.88 -1.58
CA ALA A 276 -16.75 6.68 -0.30
C ALA A 276 -15.92 5.88 0.72
N GLY A 277 -14.76 5.35 0.33
CA GLY A 277 -13.95 4.43 1.10
C GLY A 277 -12.56 4.96 1.45
N CYS A 278 -11.68 4.03 1.85
CA CYS A 278 -10.28 4.30 2.14
C CYS A 278 -9.38 3.40 1.30
N GLY A 279 -8.54 3.99 0.45
CA GLY A 279 -7.60 3.26 -0.40
C GLY A 279 -6.66 2.35 0.38
N GLN A 280 -6.20 2.77 1.57
CA GLN A 280 -5.33 1.96 2.42
C GLN A 280 -6.05 0.74 3.00
N LEU A 281 -7.31 0.89 3.48
CA LEU A 281 -8.11 -0.26 3.92
C LEU A 281 -8.32 -1.27 2.79
N TYR A 282 -8.66 -0.77 1.60
CA TYR A 282 -8.81 -1.61 0.41
C TYR A 282 -7.51 -2.35 0.10
N ASP A 283 -6.39 -1.63 -0.01
CA ASP A 283 -5.11 -2.20 -0.38
C ASP A 283 -4.63 -3.27 0.62
N LEU A 284 -4.71 -2.98 1.93
CA LEU A 284 -4.29 -3.92 2.97
C LEU A 284 -5.16 -5.18 2.98
N THR A 285 -6.48 -5.04 2.81
CA THR A 285 -7.40 -6.17 2.77
C THR A 285 -7.18 -7.00 1.49
N ALA A 286 -7.02 -6.36 0.34
CA ALA A 286 -6.75 -7.02 -0.92
C ALA A 286 -5.39 -7.74 -0.94
N ASP A 287 -4.38 -7.21 -0.24
CA ASP A 287 -3.06 -7.85 -0.11
C ASP A 287 -3.15 -9.16 0.70
N LEU A 288 -4.00 -9.23 1.72
CA LEU A 288 -4.26 -10.51 2.43
C LEU A 288 -4.81 -11.57 1.47
N LEU A 289 -5.71 -11.19 0.56
CA LEU A 289 -6.30 -12.14 -0.40
C LEU A 289 -5.29 -12.73 -1.38
N LYS A 290 -4.19 -12.00 -1.68
CA LYS A 290 -3.11 -12.53 -2.55
C LYS A 290 -2.37 -13.71 -1.90
N LEU A 291 -2.45 -13.82 -0.59
CA LEU A 291 -1.81 -14.88 0.19
C LEU A 291 -2.70 -16.12 0.33
N LEU A 292 -3.92 -16.05 -0.22
CA LEU A 292 -4.91 -17.12 -0.23
C LEU A 292 -5.13 -17.59 -1.66
N HIS A 293 -5.35 -18.88 -1.83
CA HIS A 293 -5.80 -19.43 -3.11
C HIS A 293 -7.31 -19.75 -3.00
N PHE A 294 -8.04 -19.42 -4.01
CA PHE A 294 -9.45 -19.74 -4.15
C PHE A 294 -9.57 -20.82 -5.25
N GLU A 295 -10.13 -21.96 -4.91
CA GLU A 295 -10.46 -23.00 -5.90
C GLU A 295 -11.68 -22.59 -6.74
#